data_50e827573a0fb1d245fa027852476b05
#
_entry.id   50e827573a0fb1d245fa027852476b05
#
_cell.length_a   1.000
_cell.length_b   1.000
_cell.length_c   1.000
_cell.angle_alpha   90.00
_cell.angle_beta   90.00
_cell.angle_gamma   90.00
#
_symmetry.space_group_name_H-M   'P 1'
#
loop_
_entity.id
_entity.type
_entity.pdbx_description
1 polymer ?
#
loop_
_entity_poly.entity_id
_entity_poly.type
_entity_poly.pdbx_seq_one_letter_code
_entity_poly.pdbx_strand_id
1 'polypeptide(L)'
;MEKQWIISISREYGTGGHKIAEKLAQIFDFPVYDRELLDNVFGDEANVEEWRECDEMPAPLAFSKKFSGTKNSSEYTLAKRQFNYLRKKANEGGSFVVVGRCSEYILKDYAGLIPIFILGDEDVKVKQVMESRNFTEKEAKASLARHNRLRKRYHNSYCEGKWGDSRCYDICINSSRLGFDGTVKFLEEYIRERMKQDQNNKN
;
A
#
# COMPACT_ATOMS: atom_id res chain seq x y z
N MET A 1 -14.03 11.60 -22.51
CA MET A 1 -12.79 11.21 -21.79
C MET A 1 -13.10 9.92 -21.03
N GLU A 2 -12.27 8.92 -21.14
CA GLU A 2 -12.40 7.72 -20.34
C GLU A 2 -12.31 8.06 -18.85
N LYS A 3 -13.10 7.38 -18.01
CA LYS A 3 -13.08 7.60 -16.57
C LYS A 3 -11.75 7.11 -15.99
N GLN A 4 -11.15 7.93 -15.14
CA GLN A 4 -9.97 7.56 -14.39
C GLN A 4 -10.29 6.50 -13.32
N TRP A 5 -9.40 5.52 -13.16
CA TRP A 5 -9.47 4.51 -12.12
C TRP A 5 -8.18 4.46 -11.32
N ILE A 6 -8.29 4.45 -10.01
CA ILE A 6 -7.15 4.40 -9.10
C ILE A 6 -7.32 3.17 -8.20
N ILE A 7 -6.51 2.14 -8.41
CA ILE A 7 -6.52 0.93 -7.59
C ILE A 7 -5.52 1.12 -6.46
N SER A 8 -6.01 1.33 -5.25
CA SER A 8 -5.19 1.51 -4.05
C SER A 8 -5.06 0.20 -3.28
N ILE A 9 -3.84 -0.33 -3.15
CA ILE A 9 -3.57 -1.62 -2.48
C ILE A 9 -2.82 -1.39 -1.17
N SER A 10 -3.53 -1.49 -0.05
CA SER A 10 -2.95 -1.63 1.29
C SER A 10 -2.84 -3.10 1.66
N ARG A 11 -1.85 -3.50 2.45
CA ARG A 11 -1.56 -4.92 2.70
C ARG A 11 -0.78 -5.19 3.97
N GLU A 12 -0.97 -6.35 4.57
CA GLU A 12 -0.05 -6.90 5.56
C GLU A 12 1.24 -7.41 4.89
N TYR A 13 2.32 -7.49 5.67
CA TYR A 13 3.57 -8.10 5.22
C TYR A 13 3.40 -9.62 5.07
N GLY A 14 4.04 -10.20 4.06
CA GLY A 14 3.96 -11.66 3.80
C GLY A 14 2.68 -12.12 3.09
N THR A 15 1.78 -11.22 2.65
CA THR A 15 0.56 -11.58 1.93
C THR A 15 0.72 -11.69 0.41
N GLY A 16 1.90 -11.37 -0.13
CA GLY A 16 2.07 -11.26 -1.58
C GLY A 16 1.41 -10.02 -2.21
N GLY A 17 0.89 -9.10 -1.40
CA GLY A 17 0.09 -7.97 -1.88
C GLY A 17 0.80 -7.05 -2.88
N HIS A 18 2.14 -6.94 -2.85
CA HIS A 18 2.89 -6.21 -3.87
C HIS A 18 2.81 -6.90 -5.23
N LYS A 19 3.07 -8.21 -5.28
CA LYS A 19 2.96 -9.01 -6.51
C LYS A 19 1.53 -9.04 -7.06
N ILE A 20 0.51 -9.05 -6.18
CA ILE A 20 -0.90 -8.93 -6.57
C ILE A 20 -1.14 -7.58 -7.24
N ALA A 21 -0.63 -6.48 -6.68
CA ALA A 21 -0.76 -5.15 -7.26
C ALA A 21 -0.10 -5.05 -8.64
N GLU A 22 1.11 -5.58 -8.79
CA GLU A 22 1.82 -5.65 -10.08
C GLU A 22 1.03 -6.46 -11.12
N LYS A 23 0.44 -7.59 -10.70
CA LYS A 23 -0.35 -8.43 -11.60
C LYS A 23 -1.63 -7.74 -12.06
N LEU A 24 -2.32 -7.07 -11.14
CA LEU A 24 -3.50 -6.25 -11.50
C LEU A 24 -3.12 -5.11 -12.44
N ALA A 25 -2.00 -4.45 -12.20
CA ALA A 25 -1.49 -3.39 -13.07
C ALA A 25 -1.23 -3.90 -14.50
N GLN A 26 -0.64 -5.08 -14.64
CA GLN A 26 -0.45 -5.74 -15.94
C GLN A 26 -1.78 -6.07 -16.63
N ILE A 27 -2.77 -6.57 -15.88
CA ILE A 27 -4.09 -6.93 -16.43
C ILE A 27 -4.85 -5.71 -16.97
N PHE A 28 -4.75 -4.57 -16.28
CA PHE A 28 -5.46 -3.34 -16.64
C PHE A 28 -4.61 -2.38 -17.49
N ASP A 29 -3.35 -2.72 -17.77
CA ASP A 29 -2.37 -1.85 -18.44
C ASP A 29 -2.21 -0.50 -17.74
N PHE A 30 -2.11 -0.54 -16.40
CA PHE A 30 -1.94 0.64 -15.56
C PHE A 30 -0.51 0.73 -15.01
N PRO A 31 0.08 1.93 -14.92
CA PRO A 31 1.35 2.12 -14.23
C PRO A 31 1.19 1.84 -12.72
N VAL A 32 2.28 1.36 -12.10
CA VAL A 32 2.34 1.11 -10.65
C VAL A 32 3.12 2.22 -9.98
N TYR A 33 2.55 2.78 -8.91
CA TYR A 33 3.24 3.69 -8.00
C TYR A 33 3.43 2.98 -6.66
N ASP A 34 4.61 2.49 -6.42
CA ASP A 34 5.00 1.91 -5.15
C ASP A 34 5.98 2.81 -4.39
N ARG A 35 6.47 2.31 -3.27
CA ARG A 35 7.44 3.05 -2.47
C ARG A 35 8.74 3.28 -3.24
N GLU A 36 9.27 2.25 -3.89
CA GLU A 36 10.57 2.32 -4.56
C GLU A 36 10.56 3.36 -5.68
N LEU A 37 9.50 3.37 -6.49
CA LEU A 37 9.32 4.37 -7.53
C LEU A 37 9.21 5.78 -6.94
N LEU A 38 8.43 5.95 -5.87
CA LEU A 38 8.25 7.25 -5.23
C LEU A 38 9.53 7.73 -4.52
N ASP A 39 10.28 6.82 -3.92
CA ASP A 39 11.57 7.15 -3.31
C ASP A 39 12.61 7.55 -4.39
N ASN A 40 12.59 6.89 -5.56
CA ASN A 40 13.46 7.25 -6.68
C ASN A 40 13.12 8.61 -7.31
N VAL A 41 11.84 8.98 -7.38
CA VAL A 41 11.41 10.30 -7.88
C VAL A 41 11.87 11.44 -6.96
N PHE A 42 12.05 11.19 -5.67
CA PHE A 42 12.42 12.20 -4.66
C PHE A 42 13.81 11.99 -4.07
N GLY A 43 14.51 10.91 -4.46
CA GLY A 43 15.72 10.43 -3.84
C GLY A 43 16.98 11.29 -4.05
N ASP A 44 16.98 12.17 -5.05
CA ASP A 44 18.14 13.03 -5.33
C ASP A 44 18.32 14.18 -4.32
N GLU A 45 17.33 14.43 -3.45
CA GLU A 45 17.39 15.51 -2.45
C GLU A 45 17.37 15.05 -0.99
N ALA A 46 17.23 13.77 -0.72
CA ALA A 46 17.25 13.22 0.64
C ALA A 46 18.15 11.99 0.71
N ASN A 47 18.90 11.85 1.79
CA ASN A 47 19.79 10.72 2.05
C ASN A 47 19.00 9.39 2.02
N VAL A 48 18.88 8.80 0.82
CA VAL A 48 18.00 7.67 0.48
C VAL A 48 18.33 6.43 1.30
N GLU A 49 19.60 6.28 1.70
CA GLU A 49 20.11 5.14 2.46
C GLU A 49 19.53 5.10 3.87
N GLU A 50 19.42 6.24 4.53
CA GLU A 50 18.83 6.36 5.88
C GLU A 50 17.33 5.99 5.90
N TRP A 51 16.65 6.12 4.76
CA TRP A 51 15.20 5.87 4.60
C TRP A 51 14.85 4.47 4.10
N ARG A 52 15.69 3.84 3.31
CA ARG A 52 15.58 2.41 2.95
C ARG A 52 15.69 1.55 4.20
N GLU A 53 16.57 1.92 5.10
CA GLU A 53 16.75 1.27 6.39
C GLU A 53 15.51 1.40 7.31
N CYS A 54 14.75 2.49 7.28
CA CYS A 54 13.57 2.66 8.12
C CYS A 54 12.43 1.67 7.85
N ASP A 55 12.34 1.06 6.67
CA ASP A 55 11.40 -0.05 6.41
C ASP A 55 12.04 -1.42 6.71
N GLU A 56 13.35 -1.52 6.78
CA GLU A 56 14.11 -2.75 6.99
C GLU A 56 14.88 -2.79 8.32
N MET A 57 15.09 -1.66 8.99
CA MET A 57 15.83 -1.59 10.25
C MET A 57 14.98 -1.88 11.49
N PRO A 58 15.60 -2.47 12.53
CA PRO A 58 15.04 -2.41 13.88
C PRO A 58 14.99 -0.93 14.29
N ALA A 59 13.79 -0.46 14.67
CA ALA A 59 13.62 0.91 15.16
C ALA A 59 14.67 1.17 16.24
N PRO A 60 15.52 2.20 16.13
CA PRO A 60 16.39 2.59 17.23
C PRO A 60 15.55 2.83 18.47
N LEU A 61 16.01 2.41 19.63
CA LEU A 61 15.37 2.66 20.95
C LEU A 61 15.01 4.14 21.21
N ALA A 62 15.60 5.06 20.42
CA ALA A 62 15.30 6.50 20.45
C ALA A 62 13.91 6.89 19.91
N PHE A 63 13.22 6.02 19.18
CA PHE A 63 11.87 6.30 18.64
C PHE A 63 10.72 6.05 19.61
N SER A 64 11.00 5.67 20.85
CA SER A 64 9.99 5.51 21.92
C SER A 64 9.53 6.82 22.56
N LYS A 65 10.18 7.93 22.30
CA LYS A 65 9.73 9.26 22.76
C LYS A 65 8.77 9.85 21.72
N LYS A 66 7.48 9.84 22.05
CA LYS A 66 6.42 10.67 21.49
C LYS A 66 6.73 11.22 20.11
N PHE A 67 6.08 10.67 19.10
CA PHE A 67 5.85 11.40 17.86
C PHE A 67 4.95 12.63 18.15
N SER A 68 5.47 13.50 18.99
CA SER A 68 5.11 14.91 19.08
C SER A 68 5.88 15.56 17.96
N GLY A 69 5.46 15.21 16.71
CA GLY A 69 6.17 15.60 15.51
C GLY A 69 6.21 17.10 15.42
N THR A 70 7.37 17.66 15.56
CA THR A 70 7.66 18.93 14.90
C THR A 70 7.36 18.70 13.42
N LYS A 71 6.49 19.52 12.85
CA LYS A 71 6.07 19.52 11.43
C LYS A 71 7.24 19.67 10.42
N ASN A 72 8.48 19.54 10.87
CA ASN A 72 9.74 19.75 10.16
C ASN A 72 10.65 18.52 10.17
N SER A 73 10.16 17.31 10.52
CA SER A 73 10.99 16.12 10.33
C SER A 73 11.11 15.81 8.84
N SER A 74 12.29 15.34 8.41
CA SER A 74 12.54 14.91 7.02
C SER A 74 11.51 13.86 6.56
N GLU A 75 11.10 12.93 7.43
CA GLU A 75 10.01 11.96 7.18
C GLU A 75 8.69 12.61 6.80
N TYR A 76 8.27 13.60 7.56
CA TYR A 76 7.02 14.31 7.31
C TYR A 76 7.07 15.06 5.97
N THR A 77 8.21 15.65 5.66
CA THR A 77 8.45 16.36 4.40
C THR A 77 8.41 15.38 3.21
N LEU A 78 9.07 14.23 3.32
CA LEU A 78 9.05 13.20 2.29
C LEU A 78 7.64 12.64 2.08
N ALA A 79 6.93 12.27 3.14
CA ALA A 79 5.57 11.77 3.03
C ALA A 79 4.65 12.79 2.33
N LYS A 80 4.73 14.08 2.68
CA LYS A 80 3.97 15.13 2.01
C LYS A 80 4.31 15.26 0.53
N ARG A 81 5.58 15.18 0.16
CA ARG A 81 6.01 15.22 -1.25
C ARG A 81 5.41 14.04 -2.02
N GLN A 82 5.47 12.82 -1.47
CA GLN A 82 4.86 11.63 -2.07
C GLN A 82 3.34 11.77 -2.21
N PHE A 83 2.65 12.30 -1.20
CA PHE A 83 1.20 12.54 -1.25
C PHE A 83 0.83 13.57 -2.32
N ASN A 84 1.58 14.67 -2.40
CA ASN A 84 1.36 15.70 -3.41
C ASN A 84 1.62 15.17 -4.83
N TYR A 85 2.63 14.32 -5.00
CA TYR A 85 2.92 13.66 -6.27
C TYR A 85 1.76 12.75 -6.70
N LEU A 86 1.25 11.90 -5.80
CA LEU A 86 0.10 11.03 -6.10
C LEU A 86 -1.16 11.84 -6.44
N ARG A 87 -1.43 12.93 -5.72
CA ARG A 87 -2.53 13.86 -6.07
C ARG A 87 -2.31 14.51 -7.44
N LYS A 88 -1.08 14.93 -7.74
CA LYS A 88 -0.75 15.47 -9.06
C LYS A 88 -1.02 14.44 -10.15
N LYS A 89 -0.56 13.19 -9.97
CA LYS A 89 -0.84 12.10 -10.91
C LYS A 89 -2.33 11.81 -11.06
N ALA A 90 -3.08 11.85 -9.98
CA ALA A 90 -4.53 11.71 -10.03
C ALA A 90 -5.20 12.88 -10.80
N ASN A 91 -4.73 14.11 -10.62
CA ASN A 91 -5.23 15.28 -11.34
C ASN A 91 -4.89 15.28 -12.83
N GLU A 92 -3.83 14.59 -13.24
CA GLU A 92 -3.47 14.37 -14.66
C GLU A 92 -4.49 13.46 -15.39
N GLY A 93 -5.37 12.76 -14.68
CA GLY A 93 -6.50 12.01 -15.23
C GLY A 93 -6.17 10.59 -15.69
N GLY A 94 -4.92 10.15 -15.64
CA GLY A 94 -4.53 8.76 -15.97
C GLY A 94 -4.94 7.77 -14.89
N SER A 95 -5.28 6.53 -15.29
CA SER A 95 -5.52 5.43 -14.36
C SER A 95 -4.21 4.81 -13.89
N PHE A 96 -4.15 4.35 -12.63
CA PHE A 96 -2.94 3.74 -12.05
C PHE A 96 -3.25 2.82 -10.86
N VAL A 97 -2.27 1.99 -10.53
CA VAL A 97 -2.24 1.21 -9.29
C VAL A 97 -1.26 1.87 -8.32
N VAL A 98 -1.62 1.97 -7.06
CA VAL A 98 -0.74 2.51 -6.02
C VAL A 98 -0.66 1.57 -4.83
N VAL A 99 0.55 1.36 -4.29
CA VAL A 99 0.83 0.38 -3.24
C VAL A 99 1.19 1.08 -1.93
N GLY A 100 0.25 1.12 -0.99
CA GLY A 100 0.41 1.76 0.32
C GLY A 100 0.38 3.29 0.24
N ARG A 101 1.23 3.96 1.06
CA ARG A 101 1.35 5.44 1.09
C ARG A 101 0.05 6.18 1.45
N CYS A 102 -0.81 5.53 2.25
CA CYS A 102 -2.10 6.10 2.65
C CYS A 102 -2.97 6.50 1.45
N SER A 103 -2.78 5.84 0.30
CA SER A 103 -3.43 6.23 -0.95
C SER A 103 -4.96 6.16 -0.88
N GLU A 104 -5.51 5.22 -0.11
CA GLU A 104 -6.94 5.12 0.17
C GLU A 104 -7.49 6.38 0.87
N TYR A 105 -6.67 7.04 1.68
CA TYR A 105 -7.06 8.24 2.41
C TYR A 105 -6.77 9.52 1.62
N ILE A 106 -5.57 9.64 1.05
CA ILE A 106 -5.16 10.88 0.36
C ILE A 106 -5.86 11.08 -0.98
N LEU A 107 -6.43 10.01 -1.55
CA LEU A 107 -7.15 10.03 -2.83
C LEU A 107 -8.66 9.75 -2.65
N LYS A 108 -9.18 9.83 -1.43
CA LYS A 108 -10.58 9.50 -1.11
C LYS A 108 -11.64 10.30 -1.87
N ASP A 109 -11.27 11.49 -2.32
CA ASP A 109 -12.19 12.39 -3.04
C ASP A 109 -12.26 12.10 -4.55
N TYR A 110 -11.44 11.15 -5.05
CA TYR A 110 -11.49 10.74 -6.46
C TYR A 110 -12.53 9.64 -6.66
N ALA A 111 -13.53 9.92 -7.49
CA ALA A 111 -14.69 9.03 -7.72
C ALA A 111 -14.32 7.65 -8.29
N GLY A 112 -13.18 7.53 -8.95
CA GLY A 112 -12.66 6.25 -9.48
C GLY A 112 -11.71 5.52 -8.55
N LEU A 113 -11.60 5.91 -7.29
CA LEU A 113 -10.78 5.19 -6.32
C LEU A 113 -11.40 3.85 -5.95
N ILE A 114 -10.59 2.80 -5.95
CA ILE A 114 -10.93 1.44 -5.51
C ILE A 114 -9.92 1.03 -4.43
N PRO A 115 -10.20 1.28 -3.16
CA PRO A 115 -9.33 0.95 -2.05
C PRO A 115 -9.49 -0.51 -1.62
N ILE A 116 -8.39 -1.26 -1.63
CA ILE A 116 -8.32 -2.68 -1.31
C ILE A 116 -7.33 -2.91 -0.16
N PHE A 117 -7.70 -3.74 0.81
CA PHE A 117 -6.79 -4.22 1.85
C PHE A 117 -6.57 -5.73 1.74
N ILE A 118 -5.31 -6.16 1.66
CA ILE A 118 -4.92 -7.57 1.57
C ILE A 118 -4.35 -8.03 2.91
N LEU A 119 -5.03 -8.96 3.54
CA LEU A 119 -4.60 -9.63 4.76
C LEU A 119 -4.31 -11.11 4.50
N GLY A 120 -3.76 -11.81 5.48
CA GLY A 120 -3.47 -13.24 5.36
C GLY A 120 -3.36 -13.93 6.71
N ASP A 121 -3.54 -15.26 6.71
CA ASP A 121 -3.34 -16.10 7.89
C ASP A 121 -1.86 -16.06 8.31
N GLU A 122 -1.62 -16.06 9.62
CA GLU A 122 -0.28 -15.83 10.16
C GLU A 122 0.70 -16.92 9.75
N ASP A 123 0.29 -18.19 9.83
CA ASP A 123 1.10 -19.35 9.44
C ASP A 123 1.50 -19.32 7.95
N VAL A 124 0.57 -18.95 7.07
CA VAL A 124 0.82 -18.81 5.63
C VAL A 124 1.81 -17.66 5.37
N LYS A 125 1.62 -16.51 6.02
CA LYS A 125 2.55 -15.38 5.91
C LYS A 125 3.94 -15.72 6.43
N VAL A 126 4.04 -16.43 7.57
CA VAL A 126 5.32 -16.89 8.12
C VAL A 126 6.05 -17.77 7.11
N LYS A 127 5.36 -18.79 6.58
CA LYS A 127 5.93 -19.69 5.58
C LYS A 127 6.44 -18.93 4.35
N GLN A 128 5.65 -18.02 3.83
CA GLN A 128 6.02 -17.21 2.67
C GLN A 128 7.25 -16.34 2.93
N VAL A 129 7.36 -15.76 4.12
CA VAL A 129 8.53 -14.95 4.49
C VAL A 129 9.76 -15.81 4.70
N MET A 130 9.63 -17.01 5.30
CA MET A 130 10.72 -17.98 5.42
C MET A 130 11.29 -18.34 4.05
N GLU A 131 10.43 -18.69 3.10
CA GLU A 131 10.81 -19.08 1.74
C GLU A 131 11.46 -17.94 0.95
N SER A 132 10.85 -16.75 1.01
CA SER A 132 11.30 -15.61 0.19
C SER A 132 12.57 -14.93 0.72
N ARG A 133 12.87 -15.05 2.03
CA ARG A 133 13.99 -14.38 2.69
C ARG A 133 15.03 -15.35 3.25
N ASN A 134 14.81 -16.66 3.13
CA ASN A 134 15.63 -17.70 3.75
C ASN A 134 15.77 -17.50 5.27
N PHE A 135 14.66 -17.15 5.92
CA PHE A 135 14.59 -16.90 7.36
C PHE A 135 14.17 -18.16 8.11
N THR A 136 14.63 -18.30 9.35
CA THR A 136 14.03 -19.21 10.33
C THR A 136 12.61 -18.74 10.69
N GLU A 137 11.79 -19.63 11.24
CA GLU A 137 10.43 -19.28 11.68
C GLU A 137 10.41 -18.12 12.68
N LYS A 138 11.37 -18.12 13.62
CA LYS A 138 11.52 -17.04 14.61
C LYS A 138 11.81 -15.68 13.95
N GLU A 139 12.71 -15.67 12.99
CA GLU A 139 13.06 -14.46 12.23
C GLU A 139 11.89 -13.98 11.36
N ALA A 140 11.18 -14.91 10.71
CA ALA A 140 10.01 -14.59 9.90
C ALA A 140 8.90 -13.96 10.76
N LYS A 141 8.56 -14.54 11.92
CA LYS A 141 7.59 -13.98 12.87
C LYS A 141 8.00 -12.58 13.36
N ALA A 142 9.27 -12.40 13.73
CA ALA A 142 9.78 -11.11 14.15
C ALA A 142 9.70 -10.06 13.02
N SER A 143 10.05 -10.45 11.79
CA SER A 143 9.95 -9.61 10.60
C SER A 143 8.50 -9.20 10.31
N LEU A 144 7.55 -10.14 10.34
CA LEU A 144 6.11 -9.88 10.17
C LEU A 144 5.60 -8.84 11.18
N ALA A 145 5.86 -9.07 12.45
CA ALA A 145 5.43 -8.18 13.53
C ALA A 145 6.03 -6.77 13.36
N ARG A 146 7.31 -6.69 13.00
CA ARG A 146 8.01 -5.43 12.78
C ARG A 146 7.42 -4.64 11.62
N HIS A 147 7.30 -5.25 10.44
CA HIS A 147 6.82 -4.57 9.23
C HIS A 147 5.36 -4.13 9.36
N ASN A 148 4.49 -4.97 9.92
CA ASN A 148 3.09 -4.61 10.13
C ASN A 148 2.95 -3.48 11.16
N ARG A 149 3.76 -3.47 12.23
CA ARG A 149 3.80 -2.37 13.20
C ARG A 149 4.24 -1.06 12.56
N LEU A 150 5.26 -1.08 11.69
CA LEU A 150 5.74 0.10 10.99
C LEU A 150 4.68 0.64 10.01
N ARG A 151 4.04 -0.22 9.22
CA ARG A 151 2.95 0.16 8.32
C ARG A 151 1.77 0.77 9.07
N LYS A 152 1.35 0.11 10.15
CA LYS A 152 0.28 0.61 11.02
C LYS A 152 0.61 1.97 11.61
N ARG A 153 1.85 2.14 12.10
CA ARG A 153 2.31 3.42 12.66
C ARG A 153 2.32 4.52 11.59
N TYR A 154 2.91 4.24 10.43
CA TYR A 154 2.95 5.18 9.31
C TYR A 154 1.53 5.62 8.93
N HIS A 155 0.65 4.69 8.62
CA HIS A 155 -0.72 4.99 8.25
C HIS A 155 -1.45 5.82 9.32
N ASN A 156 -1.43 5.37 10.57
CA ASN A 156 -2.14 6.03 11.66
C ASN A 156 -1.55 7.41 12.04
N SER A 157 -0.36 7.75 11.53
CA SER A 157 0.25 9.08 11.71
C SER A 157 -0.25 10.10 10.69
N TYR A 158 -0.76 9.64 9.54
CA TYR A 158 -1.17 10.51 8.43
C TYR A 158 -2.66 10.42 8.09
N CYS A 159 -3.36 9.38 8.57
CA CYS A 159 -4.76 9.13 8.28
C CYS A 159 -5.62 9.21 9.55
N GLU A 160 -6.85 9.69 9.42
CA GLU A 160 -7.82 9.69 10.52
C GLU A 160 -8.33 8.28 10.83
N GLY A 161 -8.47 7.43 9.81
CA GLY A 161 -8.81 6.02 9.95
C GLY A 161 -7.65 5.17 10.49
N LYS A 162 -7.94 3.95 10.94
CA LYS A 162 -6.92 3.00 11.39
C LYS A 162 -6.54 2.08 10.24
N TRP A 163 -5.26 1.75 10.16
CA TRP A 163 -4.75 0.79 9.19
C TRP A 163 -5.46 -0.56 9.30
N GLY A 164 -6.01 -1.04 8.19
CA GLY A 164 -6.78 -2.28 8.13
C GLY A 164 -8.21 -2.18 8.66
N ASP A 165 -8.71 -0.99 8.97
CA ASP A 165 -10.11 -0.80 9.30
C ASP A 165 -10.96 -0.96 8.04
N SER A 166 -11.81 -2.00 8.01
CA SER A 166 -12.62 -2.38 6.85
C SER A 166 -13.49 -1.24 6.29
N ARG A 167 -13.83 -0.25 7.10
CA ARG A 167 -14.63 0.91 6.68
C ARG A 167 -13.87 1.87 5.77
N CYS A 168 -12.55 1.74 5.67
CA CYS A 168 -11.69 2.55 4.82
C CYS A 168 -11.42 1.90 3.45
N TYR A 169 -11.97 0.71 3.20
CA TYR A 169 -11.70 -0.08 1.99
C TYR A 169 -13.00 -0.59 1.38
N ASP A 170 -13.04 -0.63 0.05
CA ASP A 170 -14.15 -1.28 -0.68
C ASP A 170 -14.13 -2.78 -0.44
N ILE A 171 -12.92 -3.36 -0.29
CA ILE A 171 -12.73 -4.79 -0.07
C ILE A 171 -11.55 -5.08 0.86
N CYS A 172 -11.76 -5.97 1.81
CA CYS A 172 -10.71 -6.58 2.63
C CYS A 172 -10.68 -8.07 2.32
N ILE A 173 -9.58 -8.58 1.75
CA ILE A 173 -9.48 -9.96 1.29
C ILE A 173 -8.35 -10.70 2.00
N ASN A 174 -8.64 -11.93 2.46
CA ASN A 174 -7.63 -12.84 2.97
C ASN A 174 -7.03 -13.67 1.82
N SER A 175 -5.84 -13.27 1.36
CA SER A 175 -5.15 -13.93 0.25
C SER A 175 -4.72 -15.37 0.55
N SER A 176 -4.62 -15.76 1.83
CA SER A 176 -4.30 -17.13 2.22
C SER A 176 -5.39 -18.14 1.83
N ARG A 177 -6.64 -17.67 1.69
CA ARG A 177 -7.79 -18.55 1.38
C ARG A 177 -7.90 -18.90 -0.10
N LEU A 178 -7.50 -18.00 -0.97
CA LEU A 178 -7.58 -18.18 -2.42
C LEU A 178 -6.22 -18.41 -3.09
N GLY A 179 -5.13 -18.24 -2.36
CA GLY A 179 -3.79 -18.18 -2.91
C GLY A 179 -3.59 -16.95 -3.83
N PHE A 180 -2.42 -16.86 -4.44
CA PHE A 180 -2.07 -15.71 -5.29
C PHE A 180 -3.00 -15.58 -6.49
N ASP A 181 -3.10 -16.61 -7.33
CA ASP A 181 -3.87 -16.56 -8.57
C ASP A 181 -5.37 -16.38 -8.33
N GLY A 182 -5.92 -17.09 -7.33
CA GLY A 182 -7.32 -16.94 -6.97
C GLY A 182 -7.65 -15.54 -6.43
N THR A 183 -6.74 -14.94 -5.67
CA THR A 183 -6.91 -13.56 -5.17
C THR A 183 -6.86 -12.56 -6.32
N VAL A 184 -5.91 -12.69 -7.24
CA VAL A 184 -5.82 -11.82 -8.42
C VAL A 184 -7.09 -11.91 -9.26
N LYS A 185 -7.54 -13.13 -9.58
CA LYS A 185 -8.75 -13.36 -10.37
C LYS A 185 -9.98 -12.73 -9.71
N PHE A 186 -10.18 -12.95 -8.42
CA PHE A 186 -11.31 -12.36 -7.69
C PHE A 186 -11.27 -10.82 -7.69
N LEU A 187 -10.09 -10.24 -7.46
CA LEU A 187 -9.94 -8.78 -7.48
C LEU A 187 -10.13 -8.20 -8.88
N GLU A 188 -9.66 -8.88 -9.93
CA GLU A 188 -9.90 -8.48 -11.31
C GLU A 188 -11.40 -8.43 -11.61
N GLU A 189 -12.15 -9.48 -11.28
CA GLU A 189 -13.60 -9.55 -11.48
C GLU A 189 -14.32 -8.42 -10.72
N TYR A 190 -13.93 -8.18 -9.47
CA TYR A 190 -14.47 -7.08 -8.65
C TYR A 190 -14.22 -5.71 -9.29
N ILE A 191 -12.96 -5.44 -9.68
CA ILE A 191 -12.58 -4.15 -10.28
C ILE A 191 -13.34 -3.93 -11.59
N ARG A 192 -13.43 -4.95 -12.45
CA ARG A 192 -14.18 -4.86 -13.70
C ARG A 192 -15.66 -4.56 -13.45
N GLU A 193 -16.27 -5.18 -12.45
CA GLU A 193 -17.67 -4.93 -12.10
C GLU A 193 -17.88 -3.50 -11.57
N ARG A 194 -16.96 -3.01 -10.70
CA ARG A 194 -16.96 -1.61 -10.25
C ARG A 194 -16.88 -0.63 -11.42
N MET A 195 -16.04 -0.93 -12.42
CA MET A 195 -15.91 -0.10 -13.62
C MET A 195 -17.22 -0.06 -14.44
N LYS A 196 -17.92 -1.19 -14.56
CA LYS A 196 -19.21 -1.29 -15.28
C LYS A 196 -20.34 -0.54 -14.56
N GLN A 197 -20.49 -0.74 -13.25
CA GLN A 197 -21.56 -0.12 -12.45
C GLN A 197 -21.51 1.41 -12.52
N ASP A 198 -20.32 1.99 -12.53
CA ASP A 198 -20.14 3.42 -12.65
C ASP A 198 -20.50 3.98 -14.04
N GLN A 199 -20.41 3.16 -15.09
CA GLN A 199 -20.86 3.55 -16.43
C GLN A 199 -22.38 3.57 -16.53
N ASN A 200 -23.04 2.62 -15.87
CA ASN A 200 -24.51 2.51 -15.86
C ASN A 200 -25.21 3.61 -15.04
N ASN A 201 -24.57 4.12 -14.00
CA ASN A 201 -25.11 5.19 -13.16
C ASN A 201 -25.05 6.60 -13.81
N LYS A 202 -24.48 6.72 -15.02
CA LYS A 202 -24.38 7.98 -15.78
C LYS A 202 -25.39 8.09 -16.92
N ASN A 203 -26.15 7.03 -17.18
CA ASN A 203 -27.26 7.01 -18.14
C ASN A 203 -28.60 7.11 -17.40
#